data_a885bea4a2ac07f385b8140db6a3cb98
#
_entry.id   a885bea4a2ac07f385b8140db6a3cb98
#
_cell.length_a   1.000
_cell.length_b   1.000
_cell.length_c   1.000
_cell.angle_alpha   90.00
_cell.angle_beta   90.00
_cell.angle_gamma   90.00
#
_symmetry.space_group_name_H-M   'P 1'
#
loop_
_entity.id
_entity.type
_entity.pdbx_description
1 polymer ?
#
loop_
_entity_poly.entity_id
_entity_poly.type
_entity_poly.pdbx_seq_one_letter_code
_entity_poly.pdbx_strand_id
1 'polypeptide(L)'
;MTTAALELPATAETSASGPRSRGPALARSAARRVVGGLIVILCVITVTFLVTRVFAPDPTNLFLGGSGNGFASAAAEAAARVRVRASLGLDRPLVEQYVSFLGQVVRGDLGTSFQTGQSVRGDLFTRLPATAELAVYALLVGVTLGIAAGVLAAVRPGGWFDRVARFLTIGAIAMPQFWIGLMLLWLFSVKWQVLPGPIGRLPVGDVPPRRLTGFYVVDALLTGQWSLAGSAALHLILPVLTLALGLAAPIAKVVRTSMREALSSDYVRTAAALGFGNRRIWFGYALKNGLLPVVTILAGIVAYTLCGSILVEGIFGWPGIGNYSLQAIQTSDFPVIQGFVLYAAVLYVVLYEGLAIVYGFVDPRTRR
;
A
#
# COMPACT_ATOMS: atom_id res chain seq x y z
N MET A 1 -54.18 13.85 64.03
CA MET A 1 -52.83 14.44 64.03
C MET A 1 -51.87 13.31 64.12
N THR A 2 -51.31 12.86 63.03
CA THR A 2 -50.30 11.82 63.00
C THR A 2 -49.27 12.23 61.98
N THR A 3 -48.13 12.65 62.44
CA THR A 3 -46.96 13.13 61.70
C THR A 3 -46.22 11.91 61.10
N ALA A 4 -46.29 11.76 59.79
CA ALA A 4 -45.49 10.78 59.10
C ALA A 4 -44.07 11.39 58.81
N ALA A 5 -43.05 10.83 59.44
CA ALA A 5 -41.67 11.15 59.18
C ALA A 5 -41.26 10.53 57.82
N LEU A 6 -40.79 11.36 56.90
CA LEU A 6 -40.14 10.91 55.66
C LEU A 6 -38.73 10.46 55.99
N GLU A 7 -38.49 9.15 55.94
CA GLU A 7 -37.15 8.59 55.91
C GLU A 7 -36.51 8.80 54.52
N LEU A 8 -35.44 9.59 54.46
CA LEU A 8 -34.57 9.74 53.28
C LEU A 8 -33.75 8.45 53.12
N PRO A 9 -33.66 7.87 51.91
CA PRO A 9 -32.81 6.72 51.71
C PRO A 9 -31.32 7.10 51.81
N ALA A 10 -30.56 6.27 52.49
CA ALA A 10 -29.13 6.37 52.71
C ALA A 10 -28.37 6.55 51.43
N THR A 11 -27.50 7.55 51.39
CA THR A 11 -26.52 7.81 50.30
C THR A 11 -25.68 6.58 50.07
N ALA A 12 -25.83 5.98 48.89
CA ALA A 12 -24.94 4.93 48.38
C ALA A 12 -23.52 5.48 48.31
N GLU A 13 -22.63 4.90 49.09
CA GLU A 13 -21.19 5.13 49.04
C GLU A 13 -20.69 4.82 47.61
N THR A 14 -20.36 5.86 46.86
CA THR A 14 -19.62 5.78 45.62
C THR A 14 -18.22 5.23 45.97
N SER A 15 -18.04 3.92 45.78
CA SER A 15 -16.73 3.31 45.87
C SER A 15 -15.83 3.95 44.79
N ALA A 16 -14.96 4.84 45.25
CA ALA A 16 -13.88 5.40 44.44
C ALA A 16 -12.97 4.25 43.98
N SER A 17 -13.21 3.76 42.78
CA SER A 17 -12.28 2.87 42.09
C SER A 17 -10.99 3.65 41.82
N GLY A 18 -9.95 3.39 42.62
CA GLY A 18 -8.62 3.95 42.45
C GLY A 18 -8.08 3.77 41.02
N PRO A 19 -7.09 4.55 40.61
CA PRO A 19 -6.57 4.51 39.26
C PRO A 19 -6.01 3.11 38.95
N ARG A 20 -6.79 2.32 38.20
CA ARG A 20 -6.32 1.03 37.70
C ARG A 20 -5.07 1.28 36.85
N SER A 21 -3.95 0.68 37.24
CA SER A 21 -2.68 0.78 36.51
C SER A 21 -2.89 0.37 35.03
N ARG A 22 -2.87 1.36 34.15
CA ARG A 22 -3.12 1.21 32.70
C ARG A 22 -2.00 0.45 31.97
N GLY A 23 -0.83 0.29 32.58
CA GLY A 23 0.35 -0.34 32.01
C GLY A 23 0.17 -1.78 31.53
N PRO A 24 -0.34 -2.73 32.36
CA PRO A 24 -0.42 -4.14 31.97
C PRO A 24 -1.47 -4.41 30.87
N ALA A 25 -2.53 -3.59 30.77
CA ALA A 25 -3.54 -3.75 29.74
C ALA A 25 -3.03 -3.31 28.35
N LEU A 26 -2.26 -2.22 28.29
CA LEU A 26 -1.62 -1.75 27.05
C LEU A 26 -0.55 -2.73 26.56
N ALA A 27 0.29 -3.25 27.46
CA ALA A 27 1.29 -4.25 27.11
C ALA A 27 0.65 -5.54 26.55
N ARG A 28 -0.44 -6.00 27.15
CA ARG A 28 -1.17 -7.19 26.68
C ARG A 28 -1.82 -6.97 25.31
N SER A 29 -2.40 -5.79 25.06
CA SER A 29 -2.98 -5.48 23.76
C SER A 29 -1.90 -5.37 22.67
N ALA A 30 -0.75 -4.76 22.95
CA ALA A 30 0.38 -4.70 22.04
C ALA A 30 0.95 -6.09 21.74
N ALA A 31 1.16 -6.93 22.78
CA ALA A 31 1.62 -8.30 22.60
C ALA A 31 0.65 -9.13 21.74
N ARG A 32 -0.66 -9.01 21.96
CA ARG A 32 -1.67 -9.71 21.17
C ARG A 32 -1.63 -9.30 19.69
N ARG A 33 -1.41 -8.03 19.41
CA ARG A 33 -1.27 -7.52 18.03
C ARG A 33 -0.01 -8.05 17.35
N VAL A 34 1.14 -7.97 18.04
CA VAL A 34 2.40 -8.52 17.50
C VAL A 34 2.28 -10.00 17.21
N VAL A 35 1.69 -10.78 18.12
CA VAL A 35 1.44 -12.22 17.90
C VAL A 35 0.50 -12.43 16.72
N GLY A 36 -0.57 -11.63 16.59
CA GLY A 36 -1.47 -11.69 15.43
C GLY A 36 -0.74 -11.43 14.12
N GLY A 37 0.10 -10.39 14.07
CA GLY A 37 0.92 -10.08 12.89
C GLY A 37 1.89 -11.20 12.53
N LEU A 38 2.56 -11.79 13.53
CA LEU A 38 3.47 -12.93 13.31
C LEU A 38 2.73 -14.16 12.78
N ILE A 39 1.52 -14.44 13.28
CA ILE A 39 0.68 -15.54 12.76
C ILE A 39 0.33 -15.29 11.28
N VAL A 40 -0.08 -14.07 10.92
CA VAL A 40 -0.37 -13.72 9.52
C VAL A 40 0.85 -13.93 8.64
N ILE A 41 2.02 -13.43 9.05
CA ILE A 41 3.27 -13.60 8.31
C ILE A 41 3.60 -15.10 8.16
N LEU A 42 3.49 -15.88 9.22
CA LEU A 42 3.73 -17.33 9.19
C LEU A 42 2.76 -18.05 8.24
N CYS A 43 1.46 -17.71 8.26
CA CYS A 43 0.48 -18.26 7.34
C CYS A 43 0.84 -17.92 5.88
N VAL A 44 1.21 -16.67 5.60
CA VAL A 44 1.61 -16.24 4.26
C VAL A 44 2.86 -16.99 3.79
N ILE A 45 3.88 -17.12 4.63
CA ILE A 45 5.10 -17.88 4.35
C ILE A 45 4.75 -19.34 4.01
N THR A 46 3.90 -19.97 4.84
CA THR A 46 3.50 -21.37 4.67
C THR A 46 2.75 -21.58 3.34
N VAL A 47 1.75 -20.72 3.07
CA VAL A 47 0.97 -20.81 1.82
C VAL A 47 1.88 -20.58 0.61
N THR A 48 2.75 -19.57 0.66
CA THR A 48 3.67 -19.26 -0.44
C THR A 48 4.64 -20.41 -0.69
N PHE A 49 5.18 -21.01 0.37
CA PHE A 49 6.03 -22.19 0.26
C PHE A 49 5.28 -23.34 -0.41
N LEU A 50 4.07 -23.66 0.05
CA LEU A 50 3.26 -24.75 -0.53
C LEU A 50 2.94 -24.48 -2.00
N VAL A 51 2.52 -23.26 -2.35
CA VAL A 51 2.22 -22.90 -3.75
C VAL A 51 3.44 -23.07 -4.63
N THR A 52 4.60 -22.58 -4.20
CA THR A 52 5.82 -22.61 -5.01
C THR A 52 6.52 -23.98 -5.02
N ARG A 53 6.22 -24.88 -4.09
CA ARG A 53 6.85 -26.20 -4.02
C ARG A 53 5.94 -27.36 -4.50
N VAL A 54 4.62 -27.21 -4.35
CA VAL A 54 3.67 -28.26 -4.70
C VAL A 54 3.00 -27.99 -6.05
N PHE A 55 2.63 -26.75 -6.34
CA PHE A 55 1.84 -26.40 -7.52
C PHE A 55 2.68 -25.78 -8.65
N ALA A 56 3.88 -25.26 -8.34
CA ALA A 56 4.73 -24.64 -9.34
C ALA A 56 5.44 -25.71 -10.20
N PRO A 57 5.73 -25.38 -11.48
CA PRO A 57 6.57 -26.23 -12.34
C PRO A 57 7.95 -26.46 -11.71
N ASP A 58 8.56 -27.59 -12.00
CA ASP A 58 9.91 -27.91 -11.52
C ASP A 58 10.91 -26.84 -11.98
N PRO A 59 11.52 -26.07 -11.06
CA PRO A 59 12.43 -24.98 -11.41
C PRO A 59 13.69 -25.46 -12.15
N THR A 60 14.01 -26.76 -12.12
CA THR A 60 15.14 -27.31 -12.85
C THR A 60 15.02 -27.12 -14.36
N ASN A 61 13.79 -27.07 -14.89
CA ASN A 61 13.57 -26.81 -16.32
C ASN A 61 13.98 -25.38 -16.72
N LEU A 62 13.86 -24.40 -15.83
CA LEU A 62 14.28 -23.02 -16.07
C LEU A 62 15.79 -22.86 -16.06
N PHE A 63 16.47 -23.55 -15.13
CA PHE A 63 17.94 -23.56 -15.09
C PHE A 63 18.56 -24.23 -16.32
N LEU A 64 17.93 -25.26 -16.84
CA LEU A 64 18.45 -26.04 -17.97
C LEU A 64 18.00 -25.47 -19.32
N GLY A 65 16.76 -24.96 -19.41
CA GLY A 65 16.20 -24.37 -20.64
C GLY A 65 16.73 -22.96 -20.95
N GLY A 66 17.07 -22.16 -19.92
CA GLY A 66 17.65 -20.82 -20.08
C GLY A 66 19.11 -20.82 -20.51
N SER A 67 19.81 -21.95 -20.37
CA SER A 67 21.21 -22.04 -20.70
C SER A 67 21.52 -22.14 -22.21
N GLY A 68 20.50 -22.17 -23.09
CA GLY A 68 20.68 -22.15 -24.56
C GLY A 68 21.63 -23.20 -25.16
N ASN A 69 22.34 -23.94 -24.32
CA ASN A 69 23.30 -24.92 -24.67
C ASN A 69 22.62 -26.28 -24.80
N GLY A 70 22.40 -26.72 -26.02
CA GLY A 70 22.02 -28.10 -26.23
C GLY A 70 23.02 -29.00 -25.50
N PHE A 71 22.52 -29.75 -24.51
CA PHE A 71 23.39 -30.76 -23.86
C PHE A 71 23.91 -31.73 -24.91
N ALA A 72 25.18 -32.11 -24.77
CA ALA A 72 25.84 -33.03 -25.70
C ALA A 72 25.17 -34.41 -25.78
N SER A 73 24.34 -34.75 -24.79
CA SER A 73 23.51 -35.98 -24.76
C SER A 73 22.38 -35.88 -23.72
N ALA A 74 21.32 -36.70 -23.87
CA ALA A 74 20.27 -36.86 -22.90
C ALA A 74 20.78 -37.28 -21.51
N ALA A 75 21.86 -38.03 -21.45
CA ALA A 75 22.51 -38.44 -20.20
C ALA A 75 23.17 -37.23 -19.48
N ALA A 76 23.77 -36.31 -20.23
CA ALA A 76 24.37 -35.08 -19.68
C ALA A 76 23.25 -34.16 -19.12
N GLU A 77 22.13 -34.05 -19.79
CA GLU A 77 20.95 -33.31 -19.33
C GLU A 77 20.38 -33.90 -18.04
N ALA A 78 20.19 -35.23 -17.99
CA ALA A 78 19.70 -35.91 -16.78
C ALA A 78 20.63 -35.72 -15.58
N ALA A 79 21.95 -35.80 -15.80
CA ALA A 79 22.93 -35.56 -14.74
C ALA A 79 22.94 -34.11 -14.27
N ALA A 80 22.74 -33.15 -15.18
CA ALA A 80 22.58 -31.73 -14.83
C ALA A 80 21.30 -31.49 -14.01
N ARG A 81 20.19 -32.10 -14.37
CA ARG A 81 18.92 -32.04 -13.61
C ARG A 81 19.09 -32.51 -12.17
N VAL A 82 19.74 -33.68 -11.99
CA VAL A 82 19.99 -34.23 -10.64
C VAL A 82 20.85 -33.27 -9.82
N ARG A 83 21.90 -32.71 -10.39
CA ARG A 83 22.76 -31.74 -9.69
C ARG A 83 21.99 -30.46 -9.29
N VAL A 84 21.20 -29.90 -10.20
CA VAL A 84 20.39 -28.71 -9.91
C VAL A 84 19.34 -29.03 -8.84
N ARG A 85 18.64 -30.17 -8.90
CA ARG A 85 17.69 -30.58 -7.86
C ARG A 85 18.36 -30.69 -6.50
N ALA A 86 19.53 -31.33 -6.44
CA ALA A 86 20.29 -31.49 -5.20
C ALA A 86 20.75 -30.12 -4.65
N SER A 87 21.26 -29.22 -5.52
CA SER A 87 21.68 -27.88 -5.10
C SER A 87 20.52 -27.00 -4.57
N LEU A 88 19.31 -27.19 -5.09
CA LEU A 88 18.10 -26.52 -4.65
C LEU A 88 17.42 -27.24 -3.46
N GLY A 89 17.97 -28.37 -3.01
CA GLY A 89 17.43 -29.17 -1.91
C GLY A 89 16.06 -29.77 -2.21
N LEU A 90 15.68 -29.95 -3.48
CA LEU A 90 14.38 -30.47 -3.91
C LEU A 90 14.24 -31.98 -3.66
N ASP A 91 15.33 -32.67 -3.41
CA ASP A 91 15.37 -34.12 -3.14
C ASP A 91 15.03 -34.47 -1.68
N ARG A 92 14.95 -33.43 -0.80
CA ARG A 92 14.64 -33.64 0.61
C ARG A 92 13.12 -33.74 0.85
N PRO A 93 12.69 -34.38 1.95
CA PRO A 93 11.28 -34.36 2.35
C PRO A 93 10.74 -32.91 2.47
N LEU A 94 9.47 -32.69 2.11
CA LEU A 94 8.84 -31.35 2.13
C LEU A 94 8.97 -30.65 3.48
N VAL A 95 8.91 -31.41 4.59
CA VAL A 95 9.04 -30.88 5.94
C VAL A 95 10.44 -30.28 6.17
N GLU A 96 11.48 -30.98 5.73
CA GLU A 96 12.85 -30.47 5.84
C GLU A 96 13.08 -29.23 4.97
N GLN A 97 12.53 -29.23 3.76
CA GLN A 97 12.57 -28.04 2.89
C GLN A 97 11.88 -26.85 3.56
N TYR A 98 10.71 -27.05 4.18
CA TYR A 98 9.97 -26.01 4.88
C TYR A 98 10.74 -25.46 6.09
N VAL A 99 11.29 -26.32 6.94
CA VAL A 99 12.08 -25.91 8.11
C VAL A 99 13.35 -25.13 7.66
N SER A 100 14.02 -25.62 6.62
CA SER A 100 15.17 -24.92 6.03
C SER A 100 14.80 -23.55 5.49
N PHE A 101 13.68 -23.45 4.75
CA PHE A 101 13.15 -22.20 4.22
C PHE A 101 12.77 -21.21 5.35
N LEU A 102 12.12 -21.70 6.40
CA LEU A 102 11.80 -20.86 7.56
C LEU A 102 13.05 -20.33 8.24
N GLY A 103 14.09 -21.18 8.38
CA GLY A 103 15.38 -20.78 8.92
C GLY A 103 16.10 -19.72 8.06
N GLN A 104 16.00 -19.78 6.74
CA GLN A 104 16.52 -18.77 5.83
C GLN A 104 15.76 -17.45 5.97
N VAL A 105 14.43 -17.49 5.97
CA VAL A 105 13.57 -16.30 6.14
C VAL A 105 13.88 -15.58 7.46
N VAL A 106 14.03 -16.30 8.57
CA VAL A 106 14.36 -15.69 9.88
C VAL A 106 15.73 -15.00 9.86
N ARG A 107 16.69 -15.50 9.08
CA ARG A 107 17.99 -14.87 8.89
C ARG A 107 17.97 -13.72 7.88
N GLY A 108 16.83 -13.47 7.23
CA GLY A 108 16.66 -12.48 6.17
C GLY A 108 17.29 -12.89 4.84
N ASP A 109 17.58 -14.18 4.66
CA ASP A 109 18.02 -14.75 3.40
C ASP A 109 16.79 -15.16 2.59
N LEU A 110 16.52 -14.44 1.50
CA LEU A 110 15.42 -14.69 0.57
C LEU A 110 15.87 -15.49 -0.68
N GLY A 111 17.11 -15.99 -0.67
CA GLY A 111 17.70 -16.68 -1.80
C GLY A 111 18.21 -15.76 -2.90
N THR A 112 18.56 -16.37 -4.02
CA THR A 112 19.06 -15.69 -5.23
C THR A 112 18.04 -15.80 -6.36
N SER A 113 17.85 -14.71 -7.10
CA SER A 113 17.00 -14.68 -8.29
C SER A 113 17.59 -15.57 -9.37
N PHE A 114 16.75 -16.36 -10.01
CA PHE A 114 17.17 -17.22 -11.13
C PHE A 114 17.47 -16.42 -12.39
N GLN A 115 16.89 -15.22 -12.51
CA GLN A 115 17.07 -14.34 -13.66
C GLN A 115 18.30 -13.43 -13.52
N THR A 116 18.42 -12.76 -12.37
CA THR A 116 19.48 -11.77 -12.17
C THR A 116 20.77 -12.37 -11.59
N GLY A 117 20.69 -13.57 -10.98
CA GLY A 117 21.78 -14.16 -10.21
C GLY A 117 22.15 -13.38 -8.94
N GLN A 118 21.38 -12.35 -8.59
CA GLN A 118 21.61 -11.48 -7.44
C GLN A 118 20.76 -11.92 -6.24
N SER A 119 21.15 -11.45 -5.04
CA SER A 119 20.35 -11.66 -3.84
C SER A 119 18.99 -10.97 -3.98
N VAL A 120 17.88 -11.73 -3.81
CA VAL A 120 16.51 -11.21 -3.84
C VAL A 120 16.32 -10.07 -2.84
N ARG A 121 16.90 -10.22 -1.63
CA ARG A 121 16.89 -9.14 -0.63
C ARG A 121 17.55 -7.87 -1.18
N GLY A 122 18.72 -7.97 -1.80
CA GLY A 122 19.43 -6.83 -2.40
C GLY A 122 18.60 -6.15 -3.48
N ASP A 123 18.01 -6.94 -4.39
CA ASP A 123 17.16 -6.44 -5.47
C ASP A 123 15.91 -5.72 -4.94
N LEU A 124 15.24 -6.27 -3.93
CA LEU A 124 14.07 -5.64 -3.29
C LEU A 124 14.44 -4.29 -2.66
N PHE A 125 15.52 -4.21 -1.88
CA PHE A 125 15.97 -2.96 -1.25
C PHE A 125 16.43 -1.90 -2.27
N THR A 126 16.98 -2.33 -3.40
CA THR A 126 17.39 -1.41 -4.46
C THR A 126 16.19 -0.80 -5.17
N ARG A 127 15.12 -1.57 -5.38
CA ARG A 127 13.90 -1.17 -6.10
C ARG A 127 12.84 -0.50 -5.21
N LEU A 128 12.90 -0.74 -3.89
CA LEU A 128 11.96 -0.18 -2.91
C LEU A 128 11.77 1.35 -3.03
N PRO A 129 12.83 2.17 -3.17
CA PRO A 129 12.64 3.61 -3.29
C PRO A 129 11.83 4.03 -4.51
N ALA A 130 11.93 3.30 -5.63
CA ALA A 130 11.15 3.60 -6.83
C ALA A 130 9.64 3.38 -6.60
N THR A 131 9.27 2.25 -6.00
CA THR A 131 7.87 1.99 -5.61
C THR A 131 7.39 3.00 -4.56
N ALA A 132 8.22 3.30 -3.56
CA ALA A 132 7.87 4.26 -2.50
C ALA A 132 7.68 5.68 -3.05
N GLU A 133 8.55 6.14 -3.98
CA GLU A 133 8.40 7.43 -4.65
C GLU A 133 7.05 7.52 -5.36
N LEU A 134 6.74 6.54 -6.19
CA LEU A 134 5.47 6.48 -6.91
C LEU A 134 4.26 6.48 -5.95
N ALA A 135 4.31 5.65 -4.90
CA ALA A 135 3.24 5.53 -3.91
C ALA A 135 3.03 6.83 -3.12
N VAL A 136 4.11 7.48 -2.66
CA VAL A 136 4.04 8.74 -1.90
C VAL A 136 3.39 9.84 -2.74
N TYR A 137 3.83 10.03 -3.99
CA TYR A 137 3.23 11.05 -4.86
C TYR A 137 1.78 10.71 -5.22
N ALA A 138 1.47 9.44 -5.49
CA ALA A 138 0.11 8.99 -5.76
C ALA A 138 -0.83 9.22 -4.56
N LEU A 139 -0.37 8.93 -3.35
CA LEU A 139 -1.11 9.19 -2.12
C LEU A 139 -1.34 10.69 -1.90
N LEU A 140 -0.31 11.51 -2.04
CA LEU A 140 -0.42 12.97 -1.89
C LEU A 140 -1.45 13.55 -2.87
N VAL A 141 -1.35 13.20 -4.14
CA VAL A 141 -2.27 13.68 -5.18
C VAL A 141 -3.66 13.08 -4.99
N GLY A 142 -3.77 11.77 -4.77
CA GLY A 142 -5.05 11.06 -4.64
C GLY A 142 -5.85 11.50 -3.42
N VAL A 143 -5.19 11.65 -2.26
CA VAL A 143 -5.83 12.15 -1.03
C VAL A 143 -6.30 13.59 -1.21
N THR A 144 -5.45 14.45 -1.77
CA THR A 144 -5.79 15.87 -2.02
C THR A 144 -6.97 15.98 -2.97
N LEU A 145 -6.94 15.29 -4.10
CA LEU A 145 -8.04 15.29 -5.08
C LEU A 145 -9.32 14.69 -4.49
N GLY A 146 -9.19 13.58 -3.74
CA GLY A 146 -10.33 12.92 -3.12
C GLY A 146 -11.03 13.81 -2.08
N ILE A 147 -10.25 14.45 -1.19
CA ILE A 147 -10.80 15.38 -0.20
C ILE A 147 -11.42 16.58 -0.91
N ALA A 148 -10.74 17.21 -1.86
CA ALA A 148 -11.25 18.38 -2.56
C ALA A 148 -12.56 18.06 -3.30
N ALA A 149 -12.61 16.95 -4.06
CA ALA A 149 -13.82 16.51 -4.78
C ALA A 149 -14.96 16.19 -3.81
N GLY A 150 -14.69 15.50 -2.70
CA GLY A 150 -15.67 15.15 -1.68
C GLY A 150 -16.28 16.37 -1.00
N VAL A 151 -15.44 17.34 -0.60
CA VAL A 151 -15.88 18.61 0.00
C VAL A 151 -16.74 19.41 -0.98
N LEU A 152 -16.27 19.62 -2.24
CA LEU A 152 -17.02 20.37 -3.25
C LEU A 152 -18.39 19.74 -3.55
N ALA A 153 -18.45 18.41 -3.61
CA ALA A 153 -19.70 17.69 -3.80
C ALA A 153 -20.64 17.74 -2.59
N ALA A 154 -20.10 17.86 -1.36
CA ALA A 154 -20.89 17.90 -0.14
C ALA A 154 -21.54 19.26 0.11
N VAL A 155 -20.81 20.36 -0.17
CA VAL A 155 -21.28 21.74 0.15
C VAL A 155 -22.35 22.25 -0.81
N ARG A 156 -22.50 21.65 -2.00
CA ARG A 156 -23.53 21.98 -3.00
C ARG A 156 -24.25 20.73 -3.49
N PRO A 157 -25.07 20.09 -2.65
CA PRO A 157 -25.75 18.84 -2.99
C PRO A 157 -26.74 19.06 -4.14
N GLY A 158 -26.75 18.11 -5.11
CA GLY A 158 -27.61 18.19 -6.30
C GLY A 158 -27.13 19.16 -7.37
N GLY A 159 -26.07 19.94 -7.11
CA GLY A 159 -25.46 20.84 -8.07
C GLY A 159 -24.67 20.10 -9.17
N TRP A 160 -24.19 20.86 -10.16
CA TRP A 160 -23.39 20.31 -11.26
C TRP A 160 -22.11 19.61 -10.76
N PHE A 161 -21.40 20.24 -9.83
CA PHE A 161 -20.21 19.62 -9.23
C PHE A 161 -20.49 18.29 -8.52
N ASP A 162 -21.59 18.18 -7.79
CA ASP A 162 -21.99 16.95 -7.13
C ASP A 162 -22.32 15.84 -8.15
N ARG A 163 -22.96 16.19 -9.27
CA ARG A 163 -23.27 15.24 -10.36
C ARG A 163 -22.01 14.75 -11.05
N VAL A 164 -21.11 15.67 -11.41
CA VAL A 164 -19.83 15.33 -12.07
C VAL A 164 -18.94 14.52 -11.14
N ALA A 165 -18.77 14.94 -9.88
CA ALA A 165 -17.96 14.22 -8.91
C ALA A 165 -18.49 12.79 -8.70
N ARG A 166 -19.81 12.59 -8.61
CA ARG A 166 -20.41 11.25 -8.53
C ARG A 166 -20.16 10.42 -9.78
N PHE A 167 -20.35 11.00 -10.97
CA PHE A 167 -20.10 10.31 -12.23
C PHE A 167 -18.63 9.86 -12.33
N LEU A 168 -17.69 10.76 -12.07
CA LEU A 168 -16.26 10.45 -12.08
C LEU A 168 -15.88 9.42 -11.00
N THR A 169 -16.43 9.54 -9.80
CA THR A 169 -16.18 8.59 -8.70
C THR A 169 -16.70 7.20 -9.04
N ILE A 170 -17.92 7.08 -9.57
CA ILE A 170 -18.49 5.78 -9.97
C ILE A 170 -17.68 5.21 -11.13
N GLY A 171 -17.35 6.03 -12.13
CA GLY A 171 -16.53 5.62 -13.28
C GLY A 171 -15.15 5.11 -12.83
N ALA A 172 -14.46 5.85 -11.98
CA ALA A 172 -13.12 5.46 -11.51
C ALA A 172 -13.12 4.18 -10.65
N ILE A 173 -14.20 3.93 -9.88
CA ILE A 173 -14.34 2.68 -9.10
C ILE A 173 -14.69 1.49 -10.01
N ALA A 174 -15.49 1.74 -11.06
CA ALA A 174 -15.93 0.69 -11.98
C ALA A 174 -14.85 0.27 -12.98
N MET A 175 -13.88 1.15 -13.29
CA MET A 175 -12.82 0.88 -14.26
C MET A 175 -11.60 0.22 -13.59
N PRO A 176 -11.04 -0.84 -14.18
CA PRO A 176 -9.78 -1.39 -13.72
C PRO A 176 -8.66 -0.35 -13.81
N GLN A 177 -7.85 -0.25 -12.76
CA GLN A 177 -6.79 0.77 -12.65
C GLN A 177 -5.77 0.72 -13.80
N PHE A 178 -5.41 -0.49 -14.25
CA PHE A 178 -4.52 -0.66 -15.39
C PHE A 178 -5.12 -0.09 -16.69
N TRP A 179 -6.42 -0.20 -16.86
CA TRP A 179 -7.11 0.36 -18.03
C TRP A 179 -7.06 1.89 -18.03
N ILE A 180 -7.25 2.53 -16.86
CA ILE A 180 -7.07 3.98 -16.71
C ILE A 180 -5.65 4.37 -17.11
N GLY A 181 -4.64 3.61 -16.66
CA GLY A 181 -3.24 3.83 -17.01
C GLY A 181 -2.99 3.77 -18.53
N LEU A 182 -3.52 2.75 -19.19
CA LEU A 182 -3.40 2.60 -20.65
C LEU A 182 -4.11 3.74 -21.40
N MET A 183 -5.29 4.18 -20.94
CA MET A 183 -6.01 5.29 -21.54
C MET A 183 -5.25 6.61 -21.39
N LEU A 184 -4.70 6.89 -20.19
CA LEU A 184 -3.89 8.08 -19.97
C LEU A 184 -2.62 8.05 -20.83
N LEU A 185 -1.95 6.91 -20.90
CA LEU A 185 -0.77 6.74 -21.74
C LEU A 185 -1.09 6.99 -23.21
N TRP A 186 -2.15 6.34 -23.73
CA TRP A 186 -2.58 6.54 -25.11
C TRP A 186 -2.91 7.99 -25.41
N LEU A 187 -3.66 8.67 -24.52
CA LEU A 187 -4.10 10.04 -24.74
C LEU A 187 -2.95 11.04 -24.69
N PHE A 188 -2.13 10.99 -23.62
CA PHE A 188 -1.12 12.03 -23.34
C PHE A 188 0.23 11.74 -24.01
N SER A 189 0.60 10.48 -24.17
CA SER A 189 1.90 10.11 -24.72
C SER A 189 1.83 9.75 -26.21
N VAL A 190 0.76 9.05 -26.67
CA VAL A 190 0.67 8.63 -28.07
C VAL A 190 -0.08 9.65 -28.91
N LYS A 191 -1.29 10.07 -28.50
CA LYS A 191 -2.13 10.95 -29.30
C LYS A 191 -1.71 12.41 -29.23
N TRP A 192 -1.50 12.96 -28.05
CA TRP A 192 -1.14 14.38 -27.85
C TRP A 192 0.37 14.61 -27.77
N GLN A 193 1.16 13.59 -27.46
CA GLN A 193 2.62 13.62 -27.37
C GLN A 193 3.16 14.74 -26.43
N VAL A 194 2.42 15.00 -25.34
CA VAL A 194 2.77 16.05 -24.36
C VAL A 194 3.50 15.51 -23.13
N LEU A 195 3.39 14.18 -22.88
CA LEU A 195 4.04 13.50 -21.77
C LEU A 195 4.85 12.30 -22.24
N PRO A 196 5.90 11.92 -21.50
CA PRO A 196 6.77 10.80 -21.90
C PRO A 196 6.02 9.47 -21.92
N GLY A 197 6.54 8.54 -22.75
CA GLY A 197 6.05 7.17 -22.87
C GLY A 197 6.46 6.27 -21.67
N PRO A 198 6.20 4.96 -21.81
CA PRO A 198 6.42 3.99 -20.71
C PRO A 198 7.89 3.55 -20.61
N ILE A 199 8.80 4.48 -20.43
CA ILE A 199 10.26 4.27 -20.42
C ILE A 199 10.90 4.33 -19.03
N GLY A 200 10.09 4.29 -17.97
CA GLY A 200 10.57 4.33 -16.58
C GLY A 200 10.69 5.74 -16.02
N ARG A 201 11.73 5.99 -15.19
CA ARG A 201 11.86 7.20 -14.38
C ARG A 201 12.56 8.36 -15.08
N LEU A 202 13.28 8.09 -16.15
CA LEU A 202 14.06 9.06 -16.93
C LEU A 202 14.11 8.66 -18.40
N PRO A 203 14.43 9.58 -19.31
CA PRO A 203 14.72 9.25 -20.71
C PRO A 203 15.86 8.21 -20.82
N VAL A 204 15.81 7.45 -21.91
CA VAL A 204 16.85 6.47 -22.20
C VAL A 204 18.18 7.20 -22.46
N GLY A 205 19.22 6.84 -21.70
CA GLY A 205 20.56 7.44 -21.81
C GLY A 205 20.86 8.48 -20.74
N ASP A 206 19.87 8.97 -20.01
CA ASP A 206 20.11 9.89 -18.89
C ASP A 206 20.71 9.14 -17.69
N VAL A 207 21.68 9.79 -17.03
CA VAL A 207 22.32 9.26 -15.83
C VAL A 207 21.46 9.57 -14.61
N PRO A 208 21.08 8.56 -13.80
CA PRO A 208 20.34 8.80 -12.57
C PRO A 208 21.04 9.77 -11.62
N PRO A 209 20.29 10.58 -10.83
CA PRO A 209 20.89 11.45 -9.83
C PRO A 209 21.64 10.64 -8.77
N ARG A 210 22.60 11.28 -8.08
CA ARG A 210 23.28 10.66 -6.94
C ARG A 210 22.23 10.23 -5.91
N ARG A 211 22.21 8.95 -5.57
CA ARG A 211 21.26 8.36 -4.65
C ARG A 211 21.49 8.89 -3.22
N LEU A 212 20.59 9.71 -2.72
CA LEU A 212 20.51 10.18 -1.34
C LEU A 212 19.29 9.54 -0.64
N THR A 213 18.11 9.72 -1.21
CA THR A 213 16.86 9.14 -0.74
C THR A 213 16.40 7.97 -1.62
N GLY A 214 16.83 7.97 -2.89
CA GLY A 214 16.39 7.07 -3.94
C GLY A 214 15.14 7.55 -4.67
N PHE A 215 14.59 8.73 -4.30
CA PHE A 215 13.54 9.43 -5.01
C PHE A 215 14.17 10.37 -6.03
N TYR A 216 14.03 10.09 -7.32
CA TYR A 216 14.78 10.83 -8.36
C TYR A 216 14.48 12.32 -8.40
N VAL A 217 13.20 12.70 -8.22
CA VAL A 217 12.85 14.12 -8.16
C VAL A 217 13.51 14.80 -6.96
N VAL A 218 13.46 14.18 -5.78
CA VAL A 218 14.02 14.72 -4.55
C VAL A 218 15.55 14.76 -4.63
N ASP A 219 16.16 13.65 -5.07
CA ASP A 219 17.62 13.55 -5.18
C ASP A 219 18.20 14.52 -6.19
N ALA A 220 17.53 14.73 -7.34
CA ALA A 220 17.92 15.72 -8.34
C ALA A 220 17.78 17.16 -7.82
N LEU A 221 16.73 17.48 -7.07
CA LEU A 221 16.57 18.78 -6.43
C LEU A 221 17.65 19.05 -5.39
N LEU A 222 17.93 18.07 -4.53
CA LEU A 222 18.96 18.17 -3.47
C LEU A 222 20.38 18.31 -4.03
N THR A 223 20.62 17.76 -5.24
CA THR A 223 21.93 17.85 -5.92
C THR A 223 22.03 19.01 -6.90
N GLY A 224 21.02 19.89 -6.98
CA GLY A 224 21.01 21.07 -7.85
C GLY A 224 20.82 20.79 -9.34
N GLN A 225 20.38 19.55 -9.69
CA GLN A 225 20.16 19.12 -11.07
C GLN A 225 18.71 19.41 -11.53
N TRP A 226 18.36 20.69 -11.70
CA TRP A 226 16.99 21.14 -11.95
C TRP A 226 16.37 20.59 -13.23
N SER A 227 17.14 20.48 -14.32
CA SER A 227 16.65 19.87 -15.57
C SER A 227 16.31 18.41 -15.42
N LEU A 228 17.12 17.66 -14.67
CA LEU A 228 16.89 16.24 -14.38
C LEU A 228 15.68 16.07 -13.45
N ALA A 229 15.52 16.96 -12.46
CA ALA A 229 14.34 16.97 -11.59
C ALA A 229 13.06 17.20 -12.40
N GLY A 230 13.08 18.14 -13.35
CA GLY A 230 11.96 18.39 -14.26
C GLY A 230 11.64 17.17 -15.14
N SER A 231 12.67 16.54 -15.70
CA SER A 231 12.52 15.32 -16.50
C SER A 231 11.92 14.16 -15.68
N ALA A 232 12.47 13.90 -14.47
CA ALA A 232 11.95 12.87 -13.57
C ALA A 232 10.49 13.14 -13.17
N ALA A 233 10.15 14.41 -12.89
CA ALA A 233 8.78 14.79 -12.54
C ALA A 233 7.80 14.54 -13.71
N LEU A 234 8.19 14.85 -14.95
CA LEU A 234 7.34 14.56 -16.12
C LEU A 234 7.05 13.05 -16.27
N HIS A 235 8.04 12.19 -16.03
CA HIS A 235 7.86 10.73 -16.09
C HIS A 235 6.97 10.20 -14.96
N LEU A 236 6.89 10.90 -13.83
CA LEU A 236 6.01 10.57 -12.71
C LEU A 236 4.53 10.90 -12.97
N ILE A 237 4.21 11.89 -13.82
CA ILE A 237 2.84 12.42 -13.96
C ILE A 237 1.83 11.30 -14.28
N LEU A 238 2.05 10.56 -15.35
CA LEU A 238 1.07 9.54 -15.80
C LEU A 238 0.90 8.38 -14.81
N PRO A 239 1.97 7.74 -14.31
CA PRO A 239 1.82 6.67 -13.32
C PRO A 239 1.22 7.18 -11.99
N VAL A 240 1.59 8.37 -11.52
CA VAL A 240 1.00 9.00 -10.34
C VAL A 240 -0.48 9.29 -10.54
N LEU A 241 -0.89 9.89 -11.67
CA LEU A 241 -2.30 10.15 -11.96
C LEU A 241 -3.11 8.86 -12.04
N THR A 242 -2.55 7.80 -12.64
CA THR A 242 -3.21 6.49 -12.72
C THR A 242 -3.54 5.95 -11.34
N LEU A 243 -2.57 5.94 -10.42
CA LEU A 243 -2.79 5.49 -9.04
C LEU A 243 -3.69 6.46 -8.28
N ALA A 244 -3.45 7.77 -8.41
CA ALA A 244 -4.17 8.81 -7.68
C ALA A 244 -5.68 8.82 -8.00
N LEU A 245 -6.08 8.62 -9.24
CA LEU A 245 -7.50 8.56 -9.62
C LEU A 245 -8.21 7.37 -8.96
N GLY A 246 -7.56 6.20 -8.91
CA GLY A 246 -8.08 5.04 -8.19
C GLY A 246 -8.25 5.28 -6.68
N LEU A 247 -7.32 6.04 -6.08
CA LEU A 247 -7.35 6.38 -4.65
C LEU A 247 -8.35 7.51 -4.34
N ALA A 248 -8.43 8.51 -5.20
CA ALA A 248 -9.29 9.69 -4.98
C ALA A 248 -10.77 9.32 -4.94
N ALA A 249 -11.21 8.34 -5.72
CA ALA A 249 -12.61 7.97 -5.83
C ALA A 249 -13.23 7.46 -4.51
N PRO A 250 -12.70 6.44 -3.81
CA PRO A 250 -13.23 6.01 -2.51
C PRO A 250 -13.12 7.11 -1.46
N ILE A 251 -12.03 7.90 -1.46
CA ILE A 251 -11.85 9.02 -0.53
C ILE A 251 -12.93 10.09 -0.76
N ALA A 252 -13.17 10.50 -2.00
CA ALA A 252 -14.20 11.48 -2.33
C ALA A 252 -15.59 11.03 -1.90
N LYS A 253 -15.91 9.75 -2.09
CA LYS A 253 -17.18 9.16 -1.66
C LYS A 253 -17.37 9.26 -0.14
N VAL A 254 -16.35 8.87 0.63
CA VAL A 254 -16.38 8.89 2.10
C VAL A 254 -16.45 10.32 2.61
N VAL A 255 -15.57 11.22 2.12
CA VAL A 255 -15.57 12.65 2.51
C VAL A 255 -16.94 13.29 2.23
N ARG A 256 -17.49 13.05 1.04
CA ARG A 256 -18.80 13.58 0.67
C ARG A 256 -19.91 13.14 1.65
N THR A 257 -19.96 11.86 1.98
CA THR A 257 -20.99 11.31 2.87
C THR A 257 -20.82 11.86 4.29
N SER A 258 -19.63 11.77 4.87
CA SER A 258 -19.36 12.25 6.23
C SER A 258 -19.51 13.77 6.39
N MET A 259 -19.10 14.54 5.37
CA MET A 259 -19.33 16.00 5.35
C MET A 259 -20.81 16.34 5.32
N ARG A 260 -21.63 15.61 4.56
CA ARG A 260 -23.08 15.85 4.52
C ARG A 260 -23.75 15.57 5.86
N GLU A 261 -23.37 14.48 6.50
CA GLU A 261 -23.83 14.15 7.86
C GLU A 261 -23.42 15.24 8.85
N ALA A 262 -22.15 15.67 8.80
CA ALA A 262 -21.65 16.75 9.65
C ALA A 262 -22.39 18.08 9.40
N LEU A 263 -22.64 18.45 8.15
CA LEU A 263 -23.34 19.68 7.79
C LEU A 263 -24.81 19.69 8.22
N SER A 264 -25.44 18.52 8.39
CA SER A 264 -26.83 18.40 8.88
C SER A 264 -26.94 18.34 10.41
N SER A 265 -25.83 18.32 11.15
CA SER A 265 -25.78 18.18 12.61
C SER A 265 -26.16 19.47 13.34
N ASP A 266 -26.62 19.33 14.60
CA ASP A 266 -27.08 20.46 15.44
C ASP A 266 -25.94 21.42 15.79
N TYR A 267 -24.72 20.96 15.98
CA TYR A 267 -23.57 21.85 16.24
C TYR A 267 -23.25 22.77 15.06
N VAL A 268 -23.49 22.31 13.82
CA VAL A 268 -23.33 23.15 12.62
C VAL A 268 -24.49 24.15 12.52
N ARG A 269 -25.71 23.75 12.83
CA ARG A 269 -26.89 24.65 12.89
C ARG A 269 -26.66 25.76 13.92
N THR A 270 -26.16 25.41 15.11
CA THR A 270 -25.80 26.37 16.14
C THR A 270 -24.70 27.34 15.66
N ALA A 271 -23.66 26.85 15.03
CA ALA A 271 -22.59 27.69 14.47
C ALA A 271 -23.12 28.67 13.40
N ALA A 272 -24.05 28.21 12.55
CA ALA A 272 -24.73 29.07 11.57
C ALA A 272 -25.59 30.13 12.22
N ALA A 273 -26.37 29.76 13.28
CA ALA A 273 -27.19 30.72 14.04
C ALA A 273 -26.35 31.80 14.77
N LEU A 274 -25.12 31.46 15.17
CA LEU A 274 -24.15 32.39 15.73
C LEU A 274 -23.46 33.29 14.68
N GLY A 275 -23.85 33.19 13.39
CA GLY A 275 -23.36 34.03 12.30
C GLY A 275 -22.00 33.61 11.75
N PHE A 276 -21.53 32.40 11.99
CA PHE A 276 -20.26 31.95 11.40
C PHE A 276 -20.38 31.80 9.88
N GLY A 277 -19.41 32.36 9.15
CA GLY A 277 -19.39 32.28 7.68
C GLY A 277 -19.19 30.84 7.17
N ASN A 278 -19.72 30.57 5.99
CA ASN A 278 -19.70 29.23 5.35
C ASN A 278 -18.32 28.57 5.30
N ARG A 279 -17.26 29.31 4.99
CA ARG A 279 -15.89 28.75 4.96
C ARG A 279 -15.47 28.21 6.33
N ARG A 280 -15.77 28.93 7.42
CA ARG A 280 -15.46 28.50 8.78
C ARG A 280 -16.28 27.25 9.18
N ILE A 281 -17.54 27.19 8.77
CA ILE A 281 -18.41 26.03 8.97
C ILE A 281 -17.88 24.81 8.21
N TRP A 282 -17.56 24.97 6.92
CA TRP A 282 -17.11 23.84 6.08
C TRP A 282 -15.78 23.26 6.52
N PHE A 283 -14.76 24.12 6.68
CA PHE A 283 -13.39 23.68 6.96
C PHE A 283 -13.07 23.55 8.46
N GLY A 284 -13.67 24.39 9.30
CA GLY A 284 -13.40 24.37 10.74
C GLY A 284 -14.25 23.35 11.53
N TYR A 285 -15.49 23.15 11.13
CA TYR A 285 -16.43 22.30 11.87
C TYR A 285 -16.76 21.01 11.12
N ALA A 286 -17.24 21.07 9.88
CA ALA A 286 -17.73 19.91 9.17
C ALA A 286 -16.59 19.02 8.67
N LEU A 287 -15.57 19.58 8.02
CA LEU A 287 -14.47 18.79 7.47
C LEU A 287 -13.66 18.11 8.56
N LYS A 288 -13.37 18.79 9.65
CA LYS A 288 -12.59 18.20 10.75
C LYS A 288 -13.22 16.93 11.30
N ASN A 289 -14.54 16.90 11.45
CA ASN A 289 -15.27 15.71 11.88
C ASN A 289 -15.50 14.72 10.73
N GLY A 290 -15.68 15.23 9.51
CA GLY A 290 -15.86 14.42 8.29
C GLY A 290 -14.61 13.66 7.83
N LEU A 291 -13.41 14.03 8.30
CA LEU A 291 -12.16 13.33 7.98
C LEU A 291 -11.92 12.07 8.85
N LEU A 292 -12.59 11.91 9.98
CA LEU A 292 -12.38 10.73 10.83
C LEU A 292 -12.57 9.39 10.09
N PRO A 293 -13.65 9.17 9.31
CA PRO A 293 -13.79 7.95 8.52
C PRO A 293 -12.75 7.82 7.39
N VAL A 294 -12.21 8.94 6.90
CA VAL A 294 -11.16 8.93 5.87
C VAL A 294 -9.88 8.35 6.43
N VAL A 295 -9.50 8.73 7.66
CA VAL A 295 -8.31 8.18 8.33
C VAL A 295 -8.41 6.66 8.43
N THR A 296 -9.62 6.12 8.66
CA THR A 296 -9.86 4.67 8.74
C THR A 296 -9.53 3.95 7.43
N ILE A 297 -10.00 4.49 6.29
CA ILE A 297 -9.78 3.87 4.99
C ILE A 297 -8.37 4.10 4.45
N LEU A 298 -7.67 5.15 4.90
CA LEU A 298 -6.31 5.47 4.45
C LEU A 298 -5.33 4.32 4.70
N ALA A 299 -5.51 3.54 5.76
CA ALA A 299 -4.69 2.38 6.04
C ALA A 299 -4.69 1.35 4.92
N GLY A 300 -5.90 0.92 4.59
CA GLY A 300 -6.07 -0.05 3.51
C GLY A 300 -5.58 0.52 2.17
N ILE A 301 -5.81 1.83 1.95
CA ILE A 301 -5.37 2.54 0.74
C ILE A 301 -3.84 2.57 0.64
N VAL A 302 -3.13 2.93 1.72
CA VAL A 302 -1.66 2.98 1.74
C VAL A 302 -1.08 1.59 1.50
N ALA A 303 -1.58 0.58 2.21
CA ALA A 303 -1.14 -0.80 2.03
C ALA A 303 -1.40 -1.29 0.59
N TYR A 304 -2.61 -1.03 0.06
CA TYR A 304 -2.96 -1.37 -1.32
C TYR A 304 -2.02 -0.68 -2.33
N THR A 305 -1.72 0.61 -2.15
CA THR A 305 -0.88 1.37 -3.08
C THR A 305 0.55 0.84 -3.12
N LEU A 306 1.13 0.53 -1.96
CA LEU A 306 2.49 0.01 -1.86
C LEU A 306 2.64 -1.44 -2.32
N CYS A 307 1.58 -2.25 -2.22
CA CYS A 307 1.58 -3.64 -2.66
C CYS A 307 0.92 -3.83 -4.05
N GLY A 308 0.01 -2.93 -4.44
CA GLY A 308 -0.89 -3.09 -5.59
C GLY A 308 -0.48 -2.33 -6.85
N SER A 309 0.65 -1.62 -6.84
CA SER A 309 1.13 -0.86 -8.02
C SER A 309 1.75 -1.74 -9.13
N ILE A 310 1.73 -3.08 -8.98
CA ILE A 310 2.40 -4.05 -9.87
C ILE A 310 2.08 -3.80 -11.35
N LEU A 311 0.80 -3.73 -11.69
CA LEU A 311 0.37 -3.55 -13.09
C LEU A 311 0.70 -2.15 -13.60
N VAL A 312 0.59 -1.13 -12.74
CA VAL A 312 0.92 0.25 -13.12
C VAL A 312 2.42 0.38 -13.35
N GLU A 313 3.24 -0.18 -12.45
CA GLU A 313 4.70 -0.22 -12.64
C GLU A 313 5.08 -0.95 -13.94
N GLY A 314 4.42 -2.08 -14.24
CA GLY A 314 4.65 -2.82 -15.48
C GLY A 314 4.27 -2.02 -16.73
N ILE A 315 3.10 -1.36 -16.75
CA ILE A 315 2.62 -0.55 -17.89
C ILE A 315 3.56 0.61 -18.18
N PHE A 316 4.05 1.30 -17.14
CA PHE A 316 4.90 2.48 -17.32
C PHE A 316 6.40 2.15 -17.34
N GLY A 317 6.79 0.87 -17.30
CA GLY A 317 8.20 0.44 -17.24
C GLY A 317 8.91 0.94 -15.97
N TRP A 318 8.15 1.19 -14.89
CA TRP A 318 8.69 1.72 -13.64
C TRP A 318 9.56 0.67 -12.93
N PRO A 319 10.82 0.97 -12.59
CA PRO A 319 11.75 -0.03 -12.06
C PRO A 319 11.57 -0.28 -10.56
N GLY A 320 10.32 -0.51 -10.14
CA GLY A 320 9.95 -0.78 -8.76
C GLY A 320 9.88 -2.28 -8.43
N ILE A 321 9.46 -2.56 -7.19
CA ILE A 321 9.27 -3.93 -6.69
C ILE A 321 8.12 -4.64 -7.39
N GLY A 322 7.06 -3.90 -7.74
CA GLY A 322 5.90 -4.46 -8.44
C GLY A 322 6.26 -4.98 -9.84
N ASN A 323 6.98 -4.20 -10.62
CA ASN A 323 7.45 -4.63 -11.95
C ASN A 323 8.43 -5.81 -11.84
N TYR A 324 9.31 -5.80 -10.85
CA TYR A 324 10.22 -6.90 -10.56
C TYR A 324 9.47 -8.21 -10.24
N SER A 325 8.42 -8.12 -9.43
CA SER A 325 7.59 -9.28 -9.13
C SER A 325 6.77 -9.77 -10.33
N LEU A 326 6.29 -8.85 -11.19
CA LEU A 326 5.58 -9.20 -12.41
C LEU A 326 6.48 -9.98 -13.37
N GLN A 327 7.71 -9.52 -13.57
CA GLN A 327 8.72 -10.24 -14.36
C GLN A 327 9.04 -11.61 -13.76
N ALA A 328 9.19 -11.70 -12.44
CA ALA A 328 9.44 -12.97 -11.76
C ALA A 328 8.29 -13.98 -11.94
N ILE A 329 7.03 -13.53 -11.95
CA ILE A 329 5.88 -14.38 -12.24
C ILE A 329 5.95 -14.91 -13.69
N GLN A 330 6.24 -14.05 -14.65
CA GLN A 330 6.33 -14.40 -16.06
C GLN A 330 7.47 -15.39 -16.35
N THR A 331 8.56 -15.29 -15.60
CA THR A 331 9.75 -16.12 -15.75
C THR A 331 9.83 -17.26 -14.72
N SER A 332 8.82 -17.42 -13.87
CA SER A 332 8.76 -18.43 -12.79
C SER A 332 9.95 -18.37 -11.84
N ASP A 333 10.44 -17.16 -11.54
CA ASP A 333 11.51 -16.92 -10.56
C ASP A 333 10.95 -17.02 -9.13
N PHE A 334 10.88 -18.25 -8.61
CA PHE A 334 10.25 -18.55 -7.33
C PHE A 334 10.88 -17.85 -6.12
N PRO A 335 12.22 -17.73 -5.99
CA PRO A 335 12.82 -16.98 -4.90
C PRO A 335 12.33 -15.52 -4.87
N VAL A 336 12.23 -14.87 -6.02
CA VAL A 336 11.73 -13.49 -6.13
C VAL A 336 10.25 -13.42 -5.76
N ILE A 337 9.42 -14.35 -6.24
CA ILE A 337 7.99 -14.40 -5.91
C ILE A 337 7.81 -14.57 -4.40
N GLN A 338 8.53 -15.51 -3.77
CA GLN A 338 8.49 -15.72 -2.33
C GLN A 338 8.96 -14.49 -1.55
N GLY A 339 10.06 -13.87 -1.97
CA GLY A 339 10.61 -12.67 -1.36
C GLY A 339 9.65 -11.49 -1.46
N PHE A 340 9.00 -11.30 -2.62
CA PHE A 340 7.99 -10.26 -2.82
C PHE A 340 6.75 -10.47 -1.93
N VAL A 341 6.21 -11.69 -1.88
CA VAL A 341 5.03 -11.99 -1.06
C VAL A 341 5.33 -11.79 0.43
N LEU A 342 6.52 -12.19 0.89
CA LEU A 342 6.96 -11.93 2.25
C LEU A 342 7.11 -10.43 2.53
N TYR A 343 7.75 -9.69 1.62
CA TYR A 343 7.86 -8.23 1.70
C TYR A 343 6.47 -7.58 1.83
N ALA A 344 5.54 -7.96 0.96
CA ALA A 344 4.18 -7.44 0.98
C ALA A 344 3.45 -7.75 2.30
N ALA A 345 3.59 -8.98 2.82
CA ALA A 345 2.99 -9.38 4.09
C ALA A 345 3.57 -8.58 5.28
N VAL A 346 4.89 -8.45 5.35
CA VAL A 346 5.55 -7.67 6.42
C VAL A 346 5.14 -6.19 6.33
N LEU A 347 5.18 -5.61 5.12
CA LEU A 347 4.78 -4.23 4.90
C LEU A 347 3.32 -3.99 5.30
N TYR A 348 2.41 -4.90 4.92
CA TYR A 348 0.99 -4.81 5.28
C TYR A 348 0.80 -4.84 6.80
N VAL A 349 1.45 -5.76 7.50
CA VAL A 349 1.38 -5.86 8.98
C VAL A 349 1.92 -4.59 9.62
N VAL A 350 3.10 -4.11 9.20
CA VAL A 350 3.73 -2.89 9.75
C VAL A 350 2.84 -1.66 9.53
N LEU A 351 2.28 -1.50 8.34
CA LEU A 351 1.40 -0.38 8.01
C LEU A 351 0.09 -0.44 8.81
N TYR A 352 -0.50 -1.62 8.93
CA TYR A 352 -1.76 -1.80 9.66
C TYR A 352 -1.59 -1.55 11.15
N GLU A 353 -0.51 -2.04 11.76
CA GLU A 353 -0.19 -1.78 13.16
C GLU A 353 0.23 -0.32 13.40
N GLY A 354 1.02 0.26 12.49
CA GLY A 354 1.38 1.68 12.54
C GLY A 354 0.14 2.58 12.51
N LEU A 355 -0.82 2.25 11.66
CA LEU A 355 -2.06 3.01 11.59
C LEU A 355 -2.96 2.81 12.82
N ALA A 356 -3.02 1.61 13.38
CA ALA A 356 -3.75 1.37 14.62
C ALA A 356 -3.21 2.24 15.78
N ILE A 357 -1.90 2.52 15.78
CA ILE A 357 -1.27 3.47 16.71
C ILE A 357 -1.75 4.90 16.40
N VAL A 358 -1.68 5.34 15.14
CA VAL A 358 -2.13 6.67 14.72
C VAL A 358 -3.62 6.87 15.06
N TYR A 359 -4.44 5.85 14.82
CA TYR A 359 -5.86 5.86 15.15
C TYR A 359 -6.11 6.11 16.65
N GLY A 360 -5.33 5.47 17.53
CA GLY A 360 -5.40 5.67 18.97
C GLY A 360 -5.04 7.10 19.42
N PHE A 361 -4.30 7.87 18.60
CA PHE A 361 -4.04 9.30 18.85
C PHE A 361 -5.16 10.20 18.33
N VAL A 362 -5.78 9.84 17.21
CA VAL A 362 -6.83 10.66 16.55
C VAL A 362 -8.18 10.47 17.23
N ASP A 363 -8.53 9.27 17.66
CA ASP A 363 -9.78 8.98 18.38
C ASP A 363 -9.50 8.34 19.75
N PRO A 364 -9.45 9.14 20.83
CA PRO A 364 -9.26 8.62 22.19
C PRO A 364 -10.34 7.65 22.68
N ARG A 365 -11.52 7.62 22.01
CA ARG A 365 -12.64 6.73 22.36
C ARG A 365 -12.36 5.27 22.02
N THR A 366 -11.45 5.02 21.11
CA THR A 366 -11.03 3.65 20.69
C THR A 366 -10.00 3.02 21.65
N ARG A 367 -9.56 3.72 22.66
CA ARG A 367 -8.61 3.23 23.69
C ARG A 367 -9.25 2.34 24.77
N ARG A 368 -10.47 1.81 24.55
CA ARG A 368 -11.13 0.87 25.47
C ARG A 368 -10.80 -0.59 25.16
#